data_4bdb4aa76671f608e7d4db7b65d32ce1
#
_entry.id   4bdb4aa76671f608e7d4db7b65d32ce1
#
_cell.length_a   1.000
_cell.length_b   1.000
_cell.length_c   1.000
_cell.angle_alpha   90.00
_cell.angle_beta   90.00
_cell.angle_gamma   90.00
#
_symmetry.space_group_name_H-M   'P 1'
#
loop_
_entity.id
_entity.type
_entity.pdbx_description
1 polymer ?
#
loop_
_entity_poly.entity_id
_entity_poly.type
_entity_poly.pdbx_seq_one_letter_code
_entity_poly.pdbx_strand_id
1 'polypeptide(L)'
;MNFGINQMKNKIVVLTSLVAVMAGCSTQKEPVKMASAAPPKPKIQKIVIDGVAGFQDTPMEPNGKWHVHDPTRPQPPVVRPGTFSDKATPPSDAIVLFDGKDLSQWRDQKTGGIAPWKIADGAMVSDKDYIQTTNQFGDIQLHLEFKEPTPPNGDGQGRGNSGVFFMGQYEIQVLDCYNNKTYADGATAGIYGQHPALVNACRPPGEWQTYDIIFNVPHFGANGELRSPAYVTVFHNGVVAQNHQAVRGATNWRVPGTYTPHGPTGPIALQYHNNSVSFRNIWVRPVPLVNEP
;
A
#
# COMPACT_ATOMS: atom_id res chain seq x y z
N MET A 1 -40.10 44.45 -40.44
CA MET A 1 -40.10 44.80 -41.88
C MET A 1 -39.39 43.67 -42.61
N ASN A 2 -40.19 43.02 -43.48
CA ASN A 2 -39.88 42.27 -44.71
C ASN A 2 -38.82 41.11 -44.61
N PHE A 3 -39.28 39.87 -44.69
CA PHE A 3 -39.85 39.07 -45.82
C PHE A 3 -38.81 38.62 -46.85
N GLY A 4 -38.86 37.28 -47.15
CA GLY A 4 -38.43 36.64 -48.35
C GLY A 4 -37.94 35.19 -48.09
N ILE A 5 -38.75 34.22 -48.06
CA ILE A 5 -39.57 33.31 -48.90
C ILE A 5 -38.87 32.87 -50.22
N ASN A 6 -38.85 31.51 -50.36
CA ASN A 6 -38.90 30.70 -51.58
C ASN A 6 -37.52 30.39 -52.25
N GLN A 7 -37.30 29.24 -52.85
CA GLN A 7 -38.18 28.28 -53.55
C GLN A 7 -37.49 26.91 -53.70
N MET A 8 -38.31 25.89 -53.64
CA MET A 8 -38.03 24.52 -54.12
C MET A 8 -37.81 24.49 -55.63
N LYS A 9 -36.95 23.66 -56.13
CA LYS A 9 -37.05 23.09 -57.50
C LYS A 9 -36.70 21.63 -57.52
N ASN A 10 -37.75 20.84 -57.82
CA ASN A 10 -37.74 19.44 -58.29
C ASN A 10 -37.03 19.32 -59.64
N LYS A 11 -36.26 18.26 -59.85
CA LYS A 11 -36.06 17.68 -61.20
C LYS A 11 -35.80 16.18 -61.07
N ILE A 12 -36.79 15.45 -61.40
CA ILE A 12 -37.04 14.43 -62.46
C ILE A 12 -35.92 13.37 -62.66
N VAL A 13 -36.40 12.17 -62.45
CA VAL A 13 -35.78 10.86 -62.66
C VAL A 13 -35.62 10.58 -64.14
N VAL A 14 -34.45 9.99 -64.52
CA VAL A 14 -34.31 9.22 -65.74
C VAL A 14 -33.79 7.83 -65.36
N LEU A 15 -34.58 6.84 -65.61
CA LEU A 15 -34.27 5.42 -65.51
C LEU A 15 -33.51 4.99 -66.76
N THR A 16 -32.28 4.49 -66.61
CA THR A 16 -31.63 3.69 -67.66
C THR A 16 -31.23 2.38 -67.04
N SER A 17 -31.89 1.33 -67.49
CA SER A 17 -31.62 -0.08 -67.18
C SER A 17 -30.32 -0.52 -67.89
N LEU A 18 -29.35 -0.95 -67.06
CA LEU A 18 -28.14 -1.64 -67.60
C LEU A 18 -28.12 -3.04 -66.98
N VAL A 19 -28.20 -4.03 -67.82
CA VAL A 19 -28.05 -5.47 -67.52
C VAL A 19 -26.57 -5.69 -67.20
N ALA A 20 -26.24 -6.06 -65.98
CA ALA A 20 -24.88 -6.45 -65.61
C ALA A 20 -24.82 -7.99 -65.45
N VAL A 21 -23.91 -8.54 -66.23
CA VAL A 21 -23.49 -9.94 -66.23
C VAL A 21 -22.92 -10.33 -64.84
N MET A 22 -23.47 -11.36 -64.24
CA MET A 22 -22.97 -11.92 -63.01
C MET A 22 -21.66 -12.70 -63.29
N ALA A 23 -20.54 -12.12 -62.99
CA ALA A 23 -19.27 -12.86 -62.84
C ALA A 23 -19.14 -13.24 -61.37
N GLY A 24 -19.28 -14.52 -61.08
CA GLY A 24 -19.12 -15.08 -59.73
C GLY A 24 -17.65 -14.95 -59.30
N CYS A 25 -17.40 -14.05 -58.38
CA CYS A 25 -16.14 -13.98 -57.67
C CYS A 25 -16.29 -14.78 -56.34
N SER A 26 -15.75 -16.01 -56.32
CA SER A 26 -15.65 -16.80 -55.10
C SER A 26 -14.54 -16.20 -54.26
N THR A 27 -14.89 -15.41 -53.24
CA THR A 27 -13.96 -14.98 -52.21
C THR A 27 -13.67 -16.18 -51.29
N GLN A 28 -12.56 -16.85 -51.54
CA GLN A 28 -11.95 -17.72 -50.54
C GLN A 28 -11.66 -16.88 -49.29
N LYS A 29 -12.38 -17.15 -48.19
CA LYS A 29 -11.98 -16.62 -46.88
C LYS A 29 -10.68 -17.29 -46.48
N GLU A 30 -9.61 -16.54 -46.39
CA GLU A 30 -8.38 -17.02 -45.76
C GLU A 30 -8.72 -17.47 -44.33
N PRO A 31 -8.13 -18.60 -43.86
CA PRO A 31 -8.32 -19.03 -42.49
C PRO A 31 -7.77 -17.98 -41.53
N VAL A 32 -8.63 -17.43 -40.68
CA VAL A 32 -8.24 -16.56 -39.58
C VAL A 32 -7.24 -17.33 -38.74
N LYS A 33 -5.97 -16.93 -38.78
CA LYS A 33 -4.89 -17.44 -37.92
C LYS A 33 -5.31 -17.14 -36.48
N MET A 34 -5.84 -18.13 -35.76
CA MET A 34 -6.10 -17.96 -34.32
C MET A 34 -4.80 -17.56 -33.67
N ALA A 35 -4.77 -16.36 -33.08
CA ALA A 35 -3.64 -15.92 -32.29
C ALA A 35 -3.39 -16.98 -31.21
N SER A 36 -2.20 -17.58 -31.23
CA SER A 36 -1.75 -18.51 -30.21
C SER A 36 -1.92 -17.83 -28.85
N ALA A 37 -2.68 -18.44 -27.94
CA ALA A 37 -2.82 -17.96 -26.59
C ALA A 37 -1.40 -17.79 -26.01
N ALA A 38 -1.14 -16.63 -25.41
CA ALA A 38 0.13 -16.39 -24.75
C ALA A 38 0.39 -17.52 -23.73
N PRO A 39 1.61 -18.03 -23.61
CA PRO A 39 1.93 -19.09 -22.66
C PRO A 39 1.50 -18.65 -21.26
N PRO A 40 0.94 -19.56 -20.45
CA PRO A 40 0.52 -19.23 -19.09
C PRO A 40 1.73 -18.69 -18.33
N LYS A 41 1.53 -17.56 -17.62
CA LYS A 41 2.58 -16.99 -16.75
C LYS A 41 3.04 -18.07 -15.76
N PRO A 42 4.35 -18.26 -15.59
CA PRO A 42 4.86 -19.24 -14.64
C PRO A 42 4.27 -18.96 -13.25
N LYS A 43 3.87 -20.03 -12.54
CA LYS A 43 3.36 -19.91 -11.17
C LYS A 43 4.53 -19.58 -10.27
N ILE A 44 4.49 -18.41 -9.64
CA ILE A 44 5.48 -18.01 -8.64
C ILE A 44 5.45 -19.02 -7.48
N GLN A 45 6.61 -19.58 -7.15
CA GLN A 45 6.73 -20.64 -6.14
C GLN A 45 7.35 -20.10 -4.86
N LYS A 46 6.72 -20.38 -3.73
CA LYS A 46 7.28 -20.14 -2.41
C LYS A 46 8.39 -21.16 -2.16
N ILE A 47 9.56 -20.67 -1.77
CA ILE A 47 10.74 -21.48 -1.38
C ILE A 47 11.11 -21.15 0.06
N VAL A 48 11.94 -22.03 0.68
CA VAL A 48 12.48 -21.82 2.02
C VAL A 48 13.99 -22.00 1.96
N ILE A 49 14.74 -20.99 2.40
CA ILE A 49 16.21 -21.00 2.49
C ILE A 49 16.57 -20.57 3.91
N ASP A 50 17.37 -21.36 4.61
CA ASP A 50 17.83 -21.12 5.99
C ASP A 50 16.69 -20.78 6.98
N GLY A 51 15.53 -21.41 6.77
CA GLY A 51 14.32 -21.19 7.57
C GLY A 51 13.55 -19.92 7.23
N VAL A 52 13.94 -19.19 6.17
CA VAL A 52 13.22 -18.03 5.64
C VAL A 52 12.39 -18.46 4.44
N ALA A 53 11.09 -18.30 4.53
CA ALA A 53 10.20 -18.50 3.40
C ALA A 53 10.14 -17.23 2.54
N GLY A 54 10.24 -17.39 1.21
CA GLY A 54 10.24 -16.26 0.27
C GLY A 54 10.15 -16.72 -1.18
N PHE A 55 10.64 -15.89 -2.12
CA PHE A 55 10.50 -16.09 -3.56
C PHE A 55 11.79 -15.67 -4.28
N GLN A 56 12.19 -16.42 -5.31
CA GLN A 56 13.30 -16.08 -6.21
C GLN A 56 12.89 -16.03 -7.70
N ASP A 57 11.60 -16.13 -7.97
CA ASP A 57 10.99 -16.04 -9.29
C ASP A 57 10.03 -14.84 -9.39
N THR A 58 10.06 -13.94 -8.42
CA THR A 58 9.45 -12.62 -8.45
C THR A 58 10.32 -11.64 -9.23
N PRO A 59 9.79 -10.48 -9.65
CA PRO A 59 10.62 -9.44 -10.25
C PRO A 59 11.77 -9.01 -9.33
N MET A 60 12.89 -8.63 -9.96
CA MET A 60 14.02 -8.04 -9.24
C MET A 60 13.67 -6.66 -8.69
N GLU A 61 14.18 -6.35 -7.51
CA GLU A 61 14.23 -4.99 -7.00
C GLU A 61 15.01 -4.06 -7.95
N PRO A 62 14.70 -2.76 -8.02
CA PRO A 62 15.37 -1.83 -8.94
C PRO A 62 16.90 -1.75 -8.79
N ASN A 63 17.44 -2.15 -7.63
CA ASN A 63 18.88 -2.23 -7.39
C ASN A 63 19.56 -3.45 -8.06
N GLY A 64 18.78 -4.37 -8.63
CA GLY A 64 19.25 -5.58 -9.33
C GLY A 64 19.94 -6.62 -8.46
N LYS A 65 19.83 -6.52 -7.11
CA LYS A 65 20.51 -7.44 -6.18
C LYS A 65 19.60 -8.54 -5.65
N TRP A 66 18.32 -8.24 -5.43
CA TRP A 66 17.37 -9.11 -4.74
C TRP A 66 16.08 -9.20 -5.51
N HIS A 67 15.44 -10.34 -5.48
CA HIS A 67 14.04 -10.46 -5.84
C HIS A 67 13.14 -9.83 -4.76
N VAL A 68 11.94 -9.38 -5.14
CA VAL A 68 10.94 -8.96 -4.14
C VAL A 68 10.63 -10.17 -3.25
N HIS A 69 10.81 -10.02 -1.95
CA HIS A 69 10.68 -11.08 -0.94
C HIS A 69 11.69 -12.22 -1.09
N ASP A 70 12.93 -11.89 -1.48
CA ASP A 70 14.02 -12.86 -1.58
C ASP A 70 14.40 -13.38 -0.18
N PRO A 71 14.34 -14.72 0.05
CA PRO A 71 14.68 -15.28 1.36
C PRO A 71 16.18 -15.19 1.70
N THR A 72 17.06 -14.93 0.73
CA THR A 72 18.50 -14.79 0.93
C THR A 72 18.93 -13.36 1.25
N ARG A 73 18.00 -12.38 1.17
CA ARG A 73 18.30 -11.00 1.52
C ARG A 73 18.67 -10.89 2.99
N PRO A 74 19.79 -10.18 3.35
CA PRO A 74 20.24 -10.07 4.74
C PRO A 74 19.14 -9.59 5.69
N GLN A 75 19.00 -10.30 6.80
CA GLN A 75 18.04 -9.96 7.84
C GLN A 75 18.48 -8.69 8.59
N PRO A 76 17.54 -7.82 9.01
CA PRO A 76 17.86 -6.72 9.90
C PRO A 76 18.51 -7.22 11.20
N PRO A 77 19.65 -6.65 11.63
CA PRO A 77 20.29 -7.02 12.89
C PRO A 77 19.37 -6.75 14.07
N VAL A 78 19.35 -7.68 15.03
CA VAL A 78 18.52 -7.55 16.24
C VAL A 78 19.17 -6.53 17.20
N VAL A 79 18.35 -5.54 17.62
CA VAL A 79 18.73 -4.54 18.61
C VAL A 79 17.71 -4.56 19.75
N ARG A 80 18.16 -4.62 20.98
CA ARG A 80 17.29 -4.44 22.15
C ARG A 80 16.98 -2.96 22.32
N PRO A 81 15.70 -2.57 22.27
CA PRO A 81 15.33 -1.18 22.51
C PRO A 81 15.59 -0.79 23.97
N GLY A 82 15.97 0.49 24.18
CA GLY A 82 16.06 1.09 25.50
C GLY A 82 14.73 1.67 25.94
N THR A 83 14.74 2.90 26.45
CA THR A 83 13.53 3.69 26.74
C THR A 83 12.94 4.18 25.42
N PHE A 84 11.63 4.09 25.28
CA PHE A 84 10.89 4.52 24.09
C PHE A 84 9.56 5.18 24.49
N SER A 85 8.79 5.64 23.51
CA SER A 85 7.64 6.54 23.65
C SER A 85 6.32 5.86 24.03
N ASP A 86 6.33 4.65 24.61
CA ASP A 86 5.09 4.00 25.03
C ASP A 86 4.34 4.80 26.08
N LYS A 87 3.02 4.93 25.93
CA LYS A 87 2.13 5.77 26.73
C LYS A 87 2.46 7.26 26.70
N ALA A 88 3.20 7.73 25.70
CA ALA A 88 3.49 9.15 25.54
C ALA A 88 2.18 9.94 25.36
N THR A 89 2.04 11.02 26.12
CA THR A 89 0.92 11.95 25.96
C THR A 89 1.01 12.64 24.59
N PRO A 90 -0.09 12.71 23.81
CA PRO A 90 -0.08 13.45 22.57
C PRO A 90 0.34 14.92 22.76
N PRO A 91 1.14 15.49 21.84
CA PRO A 91 1.41 16.91 21.81
C PRO A 91 0.13 17.75 21.76
N SER A 92 0.17 19.00 22.25
CA SER A 92 -1.03 19.85 22.33
C SER A 92 -1.64 20.21 20.96
N ASP A 93 -0.84 20.11 19.89
CA ASP A 93 -1.25 20.35 18.49
C ASP A 93 -1.57 19.05 17.73
N ALA A 94 -1.56 17.90 18.41
CA ALA A 94 -1.88 16.62 17.79
C ALA A 94 -3.38 16.42 17.61
N ILE A 95 -3.74 15.77 16.52
CA ILE A 95 -5.09 15.24 16.26
C ILE A 95 -5.09 13.80 16.80
N VAL A 96 -5.89 13.55 17.84
CA VAL A 96 -6.04 12.22 18.42
C VAL A 96 -6.93 11.39 17.53
N LEU A 97 -6.41 10.29 17.01
CA LEU A 97 -7.13 9.34 16.15
C LEU A 97 -7.75 8.18 16.95
N PHE A 98 -7.14 7.84 18.10
CA PHE A 98 -7.69 6.83 19.02
C PHE A 98 -7.11 6.99 20.42
N ASP A 99 -7.99 7.17 21.41
CA ASP A 99 -7.66 7.34 22.82
C ASP A 99 -8.18 6.19 23.72
N GLY A 100 -8.65 5.11 23.10
CA GLY A 100 -9.19 3.94 23.80
C GLY A 100 -10.70 3.93 23.97
N LYS A 101 -11.45 4.94 23.49
CA LYS A 101 -12.89 5.09 23.76
C LYS A 101 -13.79 4.67 22.61
N ASP A 102 -13.53 5.15 21.40
CA ASP A 102 -14.37 4.89 20.24
C ASP A 102 -13.58 4.88 18.92
N LEU A 103 -14.21 4.42 17.85
CA LEU A 103 -13.66 4.37 16.50
C LEU A 103 -14.21 5.48 15.58
N SER A 104 -14.69 6.59 16.12
CA SER A 104 -15.34 7.67 15.35
C SER A 104 -14.42 8.31 14.30
N GLN A 105 -13.10 8.27 14.51
CA GLN A 105 -12.10 8.73 13.55
C GLN A 105 -11.77 7.71 12.44
N TRP A 106 -12.39 6.52 12.50
CA TRP A 106 -12.10 5.39 11.61
C TRP A 106 -13.35 4.91 10.90
N ARG A 107 -13.16 4.37 9.70
CA ARG A 107 -14.20 3.72 8.90
C ARG A 107 -13.65 2.46 8.23
N ASP A 108 -14.54 1.57 7.86
CA ASP A 108 -14.20 0.45 6.99
C ASP A 108 -13.63 0.96 5.65
N GLN A 109 -12.46 0.50 5.26
CA GLN A 109 -11.78 0.99 4.06
C GLN A 109 -12.56 0.64 2.78
N LYS A 110 -13.17 -0.54 2.74
CA LYS A 110 -13.81 -1.07 1.55
C LYS A 110 -15.20 -0.48 1.32
N THR A 111 -15.98 -0.36 2.39
CA THR A 111 -17.38 0.07 2.31
C THR A 111 -17.57 1.55 2.64
N GLY A 112 -16.61 2.18 3.31
CA GLY A 112 -16.74 3.53 3.87
C GLY A 112 -17.67 3.61 5.08
N GLY A 113 -18.22 2.47 5.52
CA GLY A 113 -19.12 2.35 6.67
C GLY A 113 -18.37 2.33 8.01
N ILE A 114 -19.09 1.89 9.05
CA ILE A 114 -18.56 1.78 10.41
C ILE A 114 -17.35 0.83 10.43
N ALA A 115 -16.27 1.24 11.11
CA ALA A 115 -15.09 0.40 11.31
C ALA A 115 -15.47 -0.91 12.01
N PRO A 116 -15.13 -2.09 11.44
CA PRO A 116 -15.59 -3.38 11.96
C PRO A 116 -14.78 -3.91 13.15
N TRP A 117 -13.74 -3.18 13.56
CA TRP A 117 -12.86 -3.60 14.65
C TRP A 117 -13.53 -3.41 16.02
N LYS A 118 -13.00 -4.13 17.02
CA LYS A 118 -13.51 -4.08 18.40
C LYS A 118 -12.58 -3.26 19.28
N ILE A 119 -13.15 -2.73 20.37
CA ILE A 119 -12.36 -2.13 21.45
C ILE A 119 -12.35 -3.11 22.61
N ALA A 120 -11.16 -3.45 23.09
CA ALA A 120 -10.94 -4.27 24.27
C ALA A 120 -9.75 -3.71 25.07
N ASP A 121 -9.90 -3.56 26.36
CA ASP A 121 -8.86 -3.08 27.28
C ASP A 121 -8.22 -1.74 26.87
N GLY A 122 -9.03 -0.83 26.32
CA GLY A 122 -8.59 0.48 25.86
C GLY A 122 -7.77 0.45 24.55
N ALA A 123 -7.80 -0.67 23.83
CA ALA A 123 -7.17 -0.83 22.53
C ALA A 123 -8.19 -1.22 21.46
N MET A 124 -8.02 -0.77 20.23
CA MET A 124 -8.70 -1.34 19.09
C MET A 124 -7.98 -2.63 18.65
N VAL A 125 -8.75 -3.67 18.39
CA VAL A 125 -8.25 -5.00 18.00
C VAL A 125 -8.65 -5.28 16.57
N SER A 126 -7.69 -5.56 15.72
CA SER A 126 -7.95 -5.84 14.30
C SER A 126 -8.78 -7.10 14.12
N ASP A 127 -9.88 -6.97 13.37
CA ASP A 127 -10.84 -8.04 13.06
C ASP A 127 -11.56 -7.68 11.77
N LYS A 128 -11.53 -8.53 10.77
CA LYS A 128 -12.10 -8.32 9.42
C LYS A 128 -11.57 -7.04 8.75
N ASP A 129 -11.49 -7.00 7.50
CA ASP A 129 -11.20 -5.86 6.64
C ASP A 129 -10.19 -4.81 7.20
N TYR A 130 -9.73 -3.92 6.37
CA TYR A 130 -8.90 -2.79 6.77
C TYR A 130 -9.79 -1.66 7.27
N ILE A 131 -9.27 -0.88 8.21
CA ILE A 131 -9.87 0.40 8.59
C ILE A 131 -8.99 1.55 8.11
N GLN A 132 -9.61 2.69 7.86
CA GLN A 132 -8.89 3.92 7.50
C GLN A 132 -9.48 5.13 8.22
N THR A 133 -8.67 6.16 8.36
CA THR A 133 -9.13 7.42 8.94
C THR A 133 -10.23 8.06 8.10
N THR A 134 -11.17 8.75 8.77
CA THR A 134 -12.20 9.57 8.11
C THR A 134 -11.59 10.81 7.47
N ASN A 135 -10.58 11.38 8.09
CA ASN A 135 -9.79 12.50 7.59
C ASN A 135 -8.64 12.04 6.70
N GLN A 136 -8.18 12.96 5.85
CA GLN A 136 -7.02 12.75 4.98
C GLN A 136 -5.87 13.64 5.45
N PHE A 137 -4.65 13.15 5.28
CA PHE A 137 -3.43 13.78 5.75
C PHE A 137 -2.39 13.87 4.63
N GLY A 138 -1.54 14.91 4.68
CA GLY A 138 -0.36 15.06 3.83
C GLY A 138 0.91 14.68 4.58
N ASP A 139 1.87 15.63 4.68
CA ASP A 139 3.09 15.45 5.46
C ASP A 139 2.77 15.45 6.96
N ILE A 140 3.16 14.39 7.64
CA ILE A 140 2.78 14.14 9.04
C ILE A 140 3.88 13.52 9.88
N GLN A 141 3.76 13.76 11.19
CA GLN A 141 4.26 12.88 12.23
C GLN A 141 3.09 12.03 12.74
N LEU A 142 3.27 10.72 12.78
CA LEU A 142 2.33 9.75 13.33
C LEU A 142 2.97 9.04 14.51
N HIS A 143 2.25 8.94 15.62
CA HIS A 143 2.56 8.01 16.70
C HIS A 143 1.47 6.96 16.81
N LEU A 144 1.86 5.72 17.01
CA LEU A 144 0.94 4.64 17.38
C LEU A 144 1.65 3.58 18.22
N GLU A 145 0.87 2.94 19.08
CA GLU A 145 1.33 1.76 19.82
C GLU A 145 0.60 0.53 19.31
N PHE A 146 1.34 -0.57 19.13
CA PHE A 146 0.76 -1.83 18.70
C PHE A 146 1.26 -2.99 19.55
N LYS A 147 0.50 -4.07 19.56
CA LYS A 147 0.81 -5.28 20.31
C LYS A 147 0.33 -6.50 19.56
N GLU A 148 1.25 -7.39 19.22
CA GLU A 148 0.94 -8.65 18.59
C GLU A 148 0.30 -9.63 19.60
N PRO A 149 -0.53 -10.57 19.10
CA PRO A 149 -1.21 -11.52 19.98
C PRO A 149 -0.24 -12.44 20.72
N THR A 150 -0.60 -12.81 21.95
CA THR A 150 0.11 -13.80 22.77
C THR A 150 -0.86 -14.84 23.30
N PRO A 151 -0.53 -16.14 23.30
CA PRO A 151 0.69 -16.72 22.75
C PRO A 151 0.79 -16.50 21.24
N PRO A 152 2.03 -16.42 20.66
CA PRO A 152 2.20 -16.27 19.24
C PRO A 152 1.65 -17.48 18.50
N ASN A 153 0.99 -17.23 17.36
CA ASN A 153 0.43 -18.27 16.51
C ASN A 153 0.95 -18.09 15.08
N GLY A 154 1.43 -19.18 14.46
CA GLY A 154 2.02 -19.17 13.13
C GLY A 154 3.52 -18.85 13.13
N ASP A 155 4.05 -18.65 11.91
CA ASP A 155 5.45 -18.32 11.64
C ASP A 155 5.57 -17.37 10.45
N GLY A 156 6.75 -16.77 10.26
CA GLY A 156 7.02 -15.85 9.17
C GLY A 156 5.94 -14.77 9.04
N GLN A 157 5.40 -14.62 7.84
CA GLN A 157 4.32 -13.67 7.54
C GLN A 157 2.95 -14.04 8.13
N GLY A 158 2.80 -15.24 8.68
CA GLY A 158 1.58 -15.69 9.33
C GLY A 158 1.49 -15.31 10.80
N ARG A 159 2.49 -14.62 11.39
CA ARG A 159 2.57 -14.38 12.83
C ARG A 159 2.49 -12.90 13.18
N GLY A 160 1.39 -12.49 13.82
CA GLY A 160 1.17 -11.12 14.29
C GLY A 160 1.21 -10.08 13.16
N ASN A 161 0.67 -10.42 11.99
CA ASN A 161 0.76 -9.59 10.79
C ASN A 161 -0.32 -8.51 10.75
N SER A 162 0.11 -7.31 10.46
CA SER A 162 -0.68 -6.13 10.16
C SER A 162 0.17 -5.14 9.35
N GLY A 163 -0.32 -3.91 9.13
CA GLY A 163 0.40 -2.85 8.42
C GLY A 163 -0.18 -1.48 8.69
N VAL A 164 0.67 -0.46 8.62
CA VAL A 164 0.30 0.96 8.66
C VAL A 164 0.47 1.53 7.27
N PHE A 165 -0.62 1.95 6.64
CA PHE A 165 -0.61 2.45 5.28
C PHE A 165 -0.78 3.96 5.26
N PHE A 166 0.12 4.66 4.61
CA PHE A 166 0.00 6.08 4.29
C PHE A 166 -0.60 6.23 2.90
N MET A 167 -1.45 7.23 2.73
CA MET A 167 -2.20 7.48 1.49
C MET A 167 -3.03 6.26 1.04
N GLY A 168 -3.25 5.28 1.94
CA GLY A 168 -3.90 4.02 1.64
C GLY A 168 -3.10 3.05 0.77
N GLN A 169 -1.81 3.30 0.52
CA GLN A 169 -1.01 2.52 -0.43
C GLN A 169 0.47 2.33 -0.09
N TYR A 170 1.04 3.08 0.86
CA TYR A 170 2.45 2.98 1.25
C TYR A 170 2.55 2.35 2.62
N GLU A 171 2.91 1.08 2.67
CA GLU A 171 2.88 0.28 3.90
C GLU A 171 4.20 0.30 4.65
N ILE A 172 4.11 0.58 5.94
CA ILE A 172 5.12 0.21 6.93
C ILE A 172 4.61 -1.03 7.65
N GLN A 173 5.38 -2.11 7.52
CA GLN A 173 5.01 -3.43 8.02
C GLN A 173 4.89 -3.47 9.54
N VAL A 174 3.85 -4.12 10.03
CA VAL A 174 3.68 -4.59 11.41
C VAL A 174 3.70 -6.12 11.40
N LEU A 175 4.65 -6.72 12.12
CA LEU A 175 4.81 -8.17 12.19
C LEU A 175 5.48 -8.56 13.49
N ASP A 176 5.11 -9.67 14.09
CA ASP A 176 5.90 -10.24 15.18
C ASP A 176 7.21 -10.83 14.62
N CYS A 177 8.29 -10.04 14.67
CA CYS A 177 9.64 -10.44 14.30
C CYS A 177 10.52 -10.86 15.49
N TYR A 178 9.95 -11.01 16.70
CA TYR A 178 10.68 -11.50 17.84
C TYR A 178 10.93 -13.01 17.72
N ASN A 179 12.19 -13.41 17.51
CA ASN A 179 12.57 -14.80 17.23
C ASN A 179 11.74 -15.44 16.09
N ASN A 180 11.40 -14.66 15.07
CA ASN A 180 10.62 -15.08 13.91
C ASN A 180 11.29 -14.61 12.63
N LYS A 181 11.65 -15.53 11.76
CA LYS A 181 12.32 -15.24 10.50
C LYS A 181 11.30 -15.10 9.37
N THR A 182 11.46 -14.07 8.56
CA THR A 182 10.72 -13.87 7.32
C THR A 182 11.62 -13.21 6.28
N TYR A 183 11.16 -13.06 5.03
CA TYR A 183 11.91 -12.27 4.07
C TYR A 183 12.11 -10.82 4.57
N ALA A 184 13.33 -10.29 4.40
CA ALA A 184 13.76 -9.09 5.10
C ALA A 184 12.93 -7.84 4.78
N ASP A 185 12.45 -7.71 3.54
CA ASP A 185 11.61 -6.60 3.06
C ASP A 185 10.13 -6.72 3.44
N GLY A 186 9.75 -7.74 4.20
CA GLY A 186 8.44 -7.90 4.83
C GLY A 186 8.54 -8.05 6.35
N ALA A 187 9.70 -7.74 6.93
CA ALA A 187 9.87 -7.69 8.39
C ALA A 187 9.33 -6.37 8.97
N THR A 188 9.08 -6.36 10.28
CA THR A 188 8.60 -5.19 11.03
C THR A 188 9.40 -3.94 10.72
N ALA A 189 8.71 -2.80 10.57
CA ALA A 189 9.25 -1.49 10.19
C ALA A 189 9.90 -1.44 8.79
N GLY A 190 9.82 -2.50 7.98
CA GLY A 190 10.17 -2.46 6.57
C GLY A 190 9.16 -1.63 5.77
N ILE A 191 9.62 -0.98 4.70
CA ILE A 191 8.74 -0.52 3.62
C ILE A 191 8.43 -1.78 2.80
N TYR A 192 7.21 -2.29 2.94
CA TYR A 192 6.84 -3.63 2.48
C TYR A 192 7.18 -3.89 1.01
N GLY A 193 7.91 -5.00 0.77
CA GLY A 193 8.33 -5.40 -0.57
C GLY A 193 9.38 -4.49 -1.21
N GLN A 194 10.00 -3.56 -0.46
CA GLN A 194 10.94 -2.58 -1.00
C GLN A 194 12.23 -2.50 -0.16
N HIS A 195 12.12 -2.02 1.08
CA HIS A 195 13.27 -1.76 1.94
C HIS A 195 13.12 -2.47 3.29
N PRO A 196 14.03 -3.39 3.65
CA PRO A 196 14.10 -3.89 5.02
C PRO A 196 14.31 -2.74 6.01
N ALA A 197 13.90 -2.97 7.25
CA ALA A 197 14.31 -2.11 8.34
C ALA A 197 15.85 -2.16 8.53
N LEU A 198 16.42 -1.09 9.03
CA LEU A 198 17.86 -1.03 9.37
C LEU A 198 18.19 -1.97 10.53
N VAL A 199 17.23 -2.16 11.44
CA VAL A 199 17.35 -3.03 12.62
C VAL A 199 16.01 -3.72 12.91
N ASN A 200 16.06 -4.85 13.61
CA ASN A 200 14.91 -5.48 14.24
C ASN A 200 14.91 -5.11 15.74
N ALA A 201 14.07 -4.17 16.13
CA ALA A 201 13.91 -3.72 17.50
C ALA A 201 12.64 -4.28 18.17
N CYS A 202 12.13 -5.43 17.69
CA CYS A 202 10.93 -6.05 18.23
C CYS A 202 11.10 -6.49 19.68
N ARG A 203 10.05 -6.25 20.46
CA ARG A 203 9.83 -6.83 21.79
C ARG A 203 9.07 -8.16 21.67
N PRO A 204 9.04 -8.98 22.73
CA PRO A 204 8.23 -10.20 22.72
C PRO A 204 6.76 -9.94 22.41
N PRO A 205 6.07 -10.87 21.72
CA PRO A 205 4.63 -10.76 21.49
C PRO A 205 3.87 -10.67 22.82
N GLY A 206 2.79 -9.87 22.84
CA GLY A 206 2.07 -9.51 24.04
C GLY A 206 2.60 -8.27 24.76
N GLU A 207 3.77 -7.77 24.41
CA GLU A 207 4.29 -6.49 24.88
C GLU A 207 3.93 -5.37 23.90
N TRP A 208 3.66 -4.16 24.44
CA TRP A 208 3.41 -2.98 23.62
C TRP A 208 4.69 -2.50 22.94
N GLN A 209 4.57 -2.12 21.69
CA GLN A 209 5.61 -1.58 20.84
C GLN A 209 5.15 -0.23 20.28
N THR A 210 6.07 0.64 19.90
CA THR A 210 5.75 1.96 19.35
C THR A 210 6.30 2.12 17.94
N TYR A 211 5.54 2.82 17.12
CA TYR A 211 6.04 3.51 15.93
C TYR A 211 5.89 5.01 16.13
N ASP A 212 7.00 5.72 15.94
CA ASP A 212 7.03 7.16 15.68
C ASP A 212 7.50 7.35 14.24
N ILE A 213 6.62 7.88 13.38
CA ILE A 213 6.84 7.91 11.93
C ILE A 213 6.72 9.34 11.43
N ILE A 214 7.71 9.81 10.67
CA ILE A 214 7.60 11.00 9.83
C ILE A 214 7.39 10.51 8.41
N PHE A 215 6.29 10.93 7.80
CA PHE A 215 5.96 10.60 6.41
C PHE A 215 5.80 11.87 5.60
N ASN A 216 6.55 11.98 4.49
CA ASN A 216 6.40 13.03 3.51
C ASN A 216 5.78 12.45 2.24
N VAL A 217 4.73 13.10 1.75
CA VAL A 217 4.00 12.66 0.56
C VAL A 217 4.82 12.78 -0.72
N PRO A 218 4.54 11.97 -1.74
CA PRO A 218 5.15 12.16 -3.04
C PRO A 218 4.56 13.40 -3.73
N HIS A 219 5.36 14.09 -4.52
CA HIS A 219 4.93 15.22 -5.31
C HIS A 219 4.88 14.86 -6.80
N PHE A 220 3.78 15.21 -7.45
CA PHE A 220 3.58 15.03 -8.88
C PHE A 220 3.44 16.37 -9.59
N GLY A 221 3.94 16.45 -10.82
CA GLY A 221 3.73 17.61 -11.67
C GLY A 221 2.35 17.61 -12.34
N ALA A 222 2.04 18.67 -13.06
CA ALA A 222 0.75 18.87 -13.72
C ALA A 222 0.39 17.75 -14.72
N ASN A 223 1.39 17.12 -15.31
CA ASN A 223 1.21 16.01 -16.26
C ASN A 223 1.28 14.64 -15.59
N GLY A 224 1.31 14.57 -14.24
CA GLY A 224 1.41 13.35 -13.48
C GLY A 224 2.83 12.78 -13.36
N GLU A 225 3.86 13.48 -13.82
CA GLU A 225 5.24 13.07 -13.62
C GLU A 225 5.64 13.14 -12.14
N LEU A 226 6.37 12.15 -11.65
CA LEU A 226 6.90 12.15 -10.29
C LEU A 226 8.02 13.20 -10.16
N ARG A 227 7.83 14.22 -9.32
CA ARG A 227 8.84 15.25 -9.01
C ARG A 227 9.67 14.90 -7.79
N SER A 228 9.02 14.34 -6.78
CA SER A 228 9.68 13.85 -5.57
C SER A 228 8.98 12.58 -5.11
N PRO A 229 9.72 11.51 -4.74
CA PRO A 229 9.11 10.34 -4.11
C PRO A 229 8.59 10.69 -2.71
N ALA A 230 7.78 9.81 -2.14
CA ALA A 230 7.50 9.83 -0.72
C ALA A 230 8.77 9.47 0.07
N TYR A 231 8.91 10.05 1.26
CA TYR A 231 9.98 9.70 2.19
C TYR A 231 9.40 9.29 3.54
N VAL A 232 10.08 8.37 4.19
CA VAL A 232 9.66 7.91 5.51
C VAL A 232 10.86 7.78 6.45
N THR A 233 10.67 8.25 7.69
CA THR A 233 11.56 7.97 8.83
C THR A 233 10.73 7.22 9.85
N VAL A 234 11.20 6.08 10.32
CA VAL A 234 10.52 5.23 11.31
C VAL A 234 11.42 5.01 12.51
N PHE A 235 10.93 5.35 13.68
CA PHE A 235 11.48 4.87 14.94
C PHE A 235 10.62 3.72 15.43
N HIS A 236 11.21 2.57 15.59
CA HIS A 236 10.59 1.40 16.18
C HIS A 236 11.14 1.21 17.60
N ASN A 237 10.27 1.34 18.61
CA ASN A 237 10.66 1.32 20.01
C ASN A 237 11.85 2.24 20.33
N GLY A 238 11.83 3.47 19.76
CA GLY A 238 12.86 4.49 19.93
C GLY A 238 14.15 4.27 19.13
N VAL A 239 14.24 3.20 18.32
CA VAL A 239 15.40 2.89 17.47
C VAL A 239 15.08 3.23 16.01
N VAL A 240 15.98 3.92 15.32
CA VAL A 240 15.80 4.26 13.91
C VAL A 240 15.75 2.99 13.06
N ALA A 241 14.60 2.70 12.47
CA ALA A 241 14.36 1.56 11.58
C ALA A 241 14.32 1.96 10.10
N GLN A 242 13.89 3.18 9.79
CA GLN A 242 14.02 3.80 8.46
C GLN A 242 14.53 5.23 8.66
N ASN A 243 15.49 5.67 7.87
CA ASN A 243 16.09 7.00 7.97
C ASN A 243 15.90 7.78 6.68
N HIS A 244 14.87 8.61 6.62
CA HIS A 244 14.52 9.40 5.43
C HIS A 244 14.59 8.56 4.15
N GLN A 245 14.02 7.36 4.22
CA GLN A 245 14.07 6.39 3.14
C GLN A 245 13.07 6.74 2.05
N ALA A 246 13.53 6.84 0.81
CA ALA A 246 12.63 7.02 -0.32
C ALA A 246 11.77 5.76 -0.54
N VAL A 247 10.46 5.94 -0.62
CA VAL A 247 9.50 4.90 -1.01
C VAL A 247 9.51 4.80 -2.54
N ARG A 248 9.35 3.61 -3.09
CA ARG A 248 9.40 3.36 -4.54
C ARG A 248 8.02 3.25 -5.20
N GLY A 249 7.00 3.88 -4.59
CA GLY A 249 5.60 3.79 -4.99
C GLY A 249 4.80 2.82 -4.14
N ALA A 250 3.58 2.48 -4.57
CA ALA A 250 2.67 1.62 -3.83
C ALA A 250 3.33 0.30 -3.43
N THR A 251 3.13 -0.11 -2.19
CA THR A 251 3.63 -1.38 -1.67
C THR A 251 2.72 -2.52 -2.13
N ASN A 252 3.31 -3.51 -2.76
CA ASN A 252 2.55 -4.63 -3.34
C ASN A 252 3.20 -5.97 -3.01
N TRP A 253 2.38 -7.00 -2.91
CA TRP A 253 2.88 -8.34 -2.73
C TRP A 253 3.53 -8.88 -4.00
N ARG A 254 4.79 -9.28 -3.92
CA ARG A 254 5.59 -9.95 -4.97
C ARG A 254 5.83 -9.15 -6.25
N VAL A 255 5.63 -7.86 -6.23
CA VAL A 255 5.98 -6.97 -7.36
C VAL A 255 6.61 -5.69 -6.83
N PRO A 256 7.57 -5.10 -7.55
CA PRO A 256 8.15 -3.80 -7.19
C PRO A 256 7.07 -2.72 -7.13
N GLY A 257 7.26 -1.78 -6.22
CA GLY A 257 6.41 -0.61 -6.14
C GLY A 257 6.51 0.27 -7.38
N THR A 258 5.39 0.89 -7.74
CA THR A 258 5.31 1.89 -8.80
C THR A 258 4.43 3.05 -8.33
N TYR A 259 4.74 4.26 -8.79
CA TYR A 259 3.92 5.41 -8.51
C TYR A 259 2.77 5.54 -9.52
N THR A 260 1.59 5.82 -8.99
CA THR A 260 0.46 6.33 -9.76
C THR A 260 0.14 7.73 -9.22
N PRO A 261 0.00 8.76 -10.08
CA PRO A 261 -0.30 10.11 -9.62
C PRO A 261 -1.58 10.16 -8.76
N HIS A 262 -1.51 10.87 -7.64
CA HIS A 262 -2.63 11.08 -6.73
C HIS A 262 -2.54 12.46 -6.07
N GLY A 263 -3.56 12.85 -5.33
CA GLY A 263 -3.61 14.11 -4.59
C GLY A 263 -2.57 14.18 -3.45
N PRO A 264 -2.35 15.39 -2.88
CA PRO A 264 -1.35 15.59 -1.83
C PRO A 264 -1.80 15.10 -0.45
N THR A 265 -3.02 14.60 -0.31
CA THR A 265 -3.55 14.07 0.94
C THR A 265 -4.23 12.73 0.72
N GLY A 266 -4.20 11.87 1.72
CA GLY A 266 -4.87 10.58 1.73
C GLY A 266 -5.06 10.04 3.15
N PRO A 267 -5.80 8.94 3.30
CA PRO A 267 -6.06 8.34 4.60
C PRO A 267 -4.82 7.63 5.16
N ILE A 268 -4.78 7.50 6.48
CA ILE A 268 -3.97 6.49 7.16
C ILE A 268 -4.86 5.25 7.29
N ALA A 269 -4.33 4.06 6.95
CA ALA A 269 -5.08 2.82 7.11
C ALA A 269 -4.31 1.81 7.95
N LEU A 270 -5.05 0.94 8.64
CA LEU A 270 -4.54 -0.18 9.42
C LEU A 270 -5.09 -1.48 8.86
N GLN A 271 -4.23 -2.48 8.77
CA GLN A 271 -4.53 -3.75 8.13
C GLN A 271 -5.01 -4.79 9.15
N TYR A 272 -6.00 -5.59 8.76
CA TYR A 272 -6.23 -6.92 9.30
C TYR A 272 -5.67 -7.98 8.35
N HIS A 273 -4.81 -8.84 8.86
CA HIS A 273 -4.20 -9.92 8.07
C HIS A 273 -4.31 -11.28 8.78
N ASN A 274 -5.53 -11.66 9.15
CA ASN A 274 -5.85 -12.89 9.89
C ASN A 274 -5.16 -13.01 11.26
N ASN A 275 -4.68 -11.91 11.81
CA ASN A 275 -4.07 -11.81 13.14
C ASN A 275 -4.73 -10.66 13.88
N SER A 276 -5.10 -10.89 15.15
CA SER A 276 -5.73 -9.88 15.99
C SER A 276 -4.67 -9.01 16.66
N VAL A 277 -4.07 -8.09 15.89
CA VAL A 277 -3.13 -7.10 16.42
C VAL A 277 -3.91 -6.00 17.13
N SER A 278 -3.45 -5.60 18.32
CA SER A 278 -4.05 -4.52 19.10
C SER A 278 -3.33 -3.20 18.86
N PHE A 279 -4.08 -2.10 18.77
CA PHE A 279 -3.55 -0.75 18.61
C PHE A 279 -4.11 0.20 19.65
N ARG A 280 -3.30 1.15 20.14
CA ARG A 280 -3.73 2.19 21.08
C ARG A 280 -2.91 3.46 20.91
N ASN A 281 -3.28 4.53 21.60
CA ASN A 281 -2.56 5.80 21.66
C ASN A 281 -2.14 6.27 20.28
N ILE A 282 -3.12 6.46 19.38
CA ILE A 282 -2.84 6.85 18.01
C ILE A 282 -3.12 8.34 17.84
N TRP A 283 -2.12 9.09 17.44
CA TRP A 283 -2.27 10.50 17.14
C TRP A 283 -1.38 10.92 15.95
N VAL A 284 -1.79 11.96 15.30
CA VAL A 284 -1.10 12.54 14.15
C VAL A 284 -1.00 14.04 14.30
N ARG A 285 0.08 14.63 13.79
CA ARG A 285 0.19 16.08 13.61
C ARG A 285 0.74 16.39 12.22
N PRO A 286 0.22 17.43 11.56
CA PRO A 286 0.80 17.92 10.31
C PRO A 286 2.23 18.43 10.55
N VAL A 287 3.14 18.07 9.65
CA VAL A 287 4.53 18.55 9.66
C VAL A 287 4.90 18.93 8.23
N PRO A 288 4.34 20.03 7.71
CA PRO A 288 4.64 20.46 6.34
C PRO A 288 6.14 20.74 6.21
N LEU A 289 6.71 20.36 5.09
CA LEU A 289 8.06 20.78 4.74
C LEU A 289 8.10 22.30 4.71
N VAL A 290 9.08 22.90 5.39
CA VAL A 290 9.32 24.33 5.27
C VAL A 290 9.87 24.55 3.87
N ASN A 291 9.04 25.09 2.97
CA ASN A 291 9.54 25.62 1.72
C ASN A 291 10.37 26.86 2.08
N GLU A 292 11.69 26.78 1.93
CA GLU A 292 12.49 27.98 1.93
C GLU A 292 12.02 28.88 0.78
N PRO A 293 11.90 30.19 1.01
CA PRO A 293 11.37 31.13 0.01
C PRO A 293 12.27 31.23 -1.22
#